data_273b86e9346692112d3b84a1e14ffb93
#
_entry.id   273b86e9346692112d3b84a1e14ffb93
#
_cell.length_a   1.000
_cell.length_b   1.000
_cell.length_c   1.000
_cell.angle_alpha   90.00
_cell.angle_beta   90.00
_cell.angle_gamma   90.00
#
_symmetry.space_group_name_H-M   'P 1'
#
loop_
_entity.id
_entity.type
_entity.pdbx_description
1 polymer ?
#
loop_
_entity_poly.entity_id
_entity_poly.type
_entity_poly.pdbx_seq_one_letter_code
_entity_poly.pdbx_strand_id
1 'polypeptide(L)'
;MEIHSRRAIKDDIRGIGKVHVDSWKTTYKGIFADEFLENITYEQREKQWENIFQQEDKSKYRFVAETSDETIIGFIDGGVERSGAYNCDGELYAIYLLQEYQGMKIGQKLFQSLLSACINNDMQSLLVWVVTNNPSKNFYEKFNPEKIDTKFLERVQVEETAYCWRDINNIIM
;
A
#
# COMPACT_ATOMS: atom_id res chain seq x y z
N MET A 1 -5.94 -18.18 14.72
CA MET A 1 -6.71 -17.24 13.83
C MET A 1 -6.15 -17.41 12.43
N GLU A 2 -6.97 -17.85 11.53
CA GLU A 2 -6.58 -18.03 10.12
C GLU A 2 -6.78 -16.69 9.38
N ILE A 3 -5.79 -16.28 8.58
CA ILE A 3 -5.81 -15.02 7.83
C ILE A 3 -5.56 -15.34 6.37
N HIS A 4 -6.49 -14.92 5.53
CA HIS A 4 -6.47 -15.13 4.09
C HIS A 4 -6.14 -13.83 3.36
N SER A 5 -5.40 -13.95 2.24
CA SER A 5 -5.23 -12.85 1.28
C SER A 5 -5.97 -13.22 0.00
N ARG A 6 -6.81 -12.31 -0.48
CA ARG A 6 -7.57 -12.48 -1.72
C ARG A 6 -7.70 -11.17 -2.48
N ARG A 7 -8.12 -11.26 -3.73
CA ARG A 7 -8.42 -10.07 -4.53
C ARG A 7 -9.55 -9.28 -3.88
N ALA A 8 -9.38 -7.95 -3.83
CA ALA A 8 -10.39 -7.05 -3.30
C ALA A 8 -11.60 -6.93 -4.24
N ILE A 9 -12.79 -6.85 -3.67
CA ILE A 9 -14.07 -6.65 -4.35
C ILE A 9 -14.78 -5.40 -3.84
N LYS A 10 -15.85 -4.96 -4.50
CA LYS A 10 -16.59 -3.75 -4.10
C LYS A 10 -17.14 -3.81 -2.66
N ASP A 11 -17.53 -4.99 -2.22
CA ASP A 11 -18.07 -5.17 -0.86
C ASP A 11 -17.02 -4.93 0.24
N ASP A 12 -15.72 -4.94 -0.10
CA ASP A 12 -14.62 -4.65 0.82
C ASP A 12 -14.40 -3.16 1.10
N ILE A 13 -15.03 -2.26 0.34
CA ILE A 13 -14.76 -0.81 0.37
C ILE A 13 -14.83 -0.25 1.77
N ARG A 14 -15.85 -0.62 2.54
CA ARG A 14 -16.02 -0.17 3.92
C ARG A 14 -14.88 -0.65 4.84
N GLY A 15 -14.49 -1.93 4.71
CA GLY A 15 -13.37 -2.52 5.43
C GLY A 15 -12.03 -1.88 5.07
N ILE A 16 -11.78 -1.67 3.78
CA ILE A 16 -10.58 -0.99 3.26
C ILE A 16 -10.54 0.45 3.77
N GLY A 17 -11.65 1.19 3.71
CA GLY A 17 -11.76 2.55 4.22
C GLY A 17 -11.42 2.64 5.71
N LYS A 18 -11.93 1.72 6.51
CA LYS A 18 -11.63 1.62 7.94
C LYS A 18 -10.13 1.36 8.18
N VAL A 19 -9.55 0.35 7.55
CA VAL A 19 -8.11 0.04 7.66
C VAL A 19 -7.27 1.25 7.25
N HIS A 20 -7.65 1.94 6.19
CA HIS A 20 -6.94 3.11 5.68
C HIS A 20 -6.88 4.23 6.74
N VAL A 21 -8.01 4.58 7.36
CA VAL A 21 -8.07 5.61 8.42
C VAL A 21 -7.28 5.19 9.65
N ASP A 22 -7.57 4.01 10.19
CA ASP A 22 -6.99 3.54 11.44
C ASP A 22 -5.47 3.38 11.32
N SER A 23 -4.99 2.84 10.19
CA SER A 23 -3.56 2.70 9.91
C SER A 23 -2.87 4.05 9.73
N TRP A 24 -3.51 5.04 9.09
CA TRP A 24 -2.94 6.38 8.97
C TRP A 24 -2.77 7.04 10.34
N LYS A 25 -3.77 6.96 11.20
CA LYS A 25 -3.74 7.55 12.54
C LYS A 25 -2.65 6.93 13.42
N THR A 26 -2.36 5.65 13.26
CA THR A 26 -1.29 4.98 14.01
C THR A 26 0.09 5.18 13.37
N THR A 27 0.20 5.02 12.05
CA THR A 27 1.46 5.05 11.31
C THR A 27 2.07 6.45 11.28
N TYR A 28 1.26 7.48 11.08
CA TYR A 28 1.73 8.86 10.88
C TYR A 28 1.63 9.75 12.12
N LYS A 29 1.26 9.18 13.26
CA LYS A 29 1.29 9.90 14.54
C LYS A 29 2.70 10.40 14.84
N GLY A 30 2.84 11.72 15.07
CA GLY A 30 4.13 12.37 15.29
C GLY A 30 4.94 12.64 14.00
N ILE A 31 4.42 12.26 12.82
CA ILE A 31 5.00 12.53 11.50
C ILE A 31 4.19 13.58 10.77
N PHE A 32 2.87 13.38 10.68
CA PHE A 32 1.93 14.40 10.18
C PHE A 32 1.37 15.22 11.33
N ALA A 33 0.89 16.43 11.03
CA ALA A 33 0.22 17.27 12.00
C ALA A 33 -1.01 16.55 12.59
N ASP A 34 -1.20 16.64 13.92
CA ASP A 34 -2.32 15.98 14.60
C ASP A 34 -3.68 16.40 14.03
N GLU A 35 -3.87 17.69 13.77
CA GLU A 35 -5.08 18.25 13.14
C GLU A 35 -5.37 17.58 11.77
N PHE A 36 -4.34 17.34 10.97
CA PHE A 36 -4.51 16.65 9.69
C PHE A 36 -5.02 15.22 9.87
N LEU A 37 -4.46 14.47 10.84
CA LEU A 37 -4.87 13.10 11.11
C LEU A 37 -6.27 13.01 11.75
N GLU A 38 -6.65 13.96 12.60
CA GLU A 38 -7.96 14.05 13.24
C GLU A 38 -9.08 14.30 12.21
N ASN A 39 -8.79 15.06 11.15
CA ASN A 39 -9.74 15.38 10.09
C ASN A 39 -9.95 14.27 9.06
N ILE A 40 -9.21 13.17 9.12
CA ILE A 40 -9.42 12.00 8.25
C ILE A 40 -10.58 11.16 8.78
N THR A 41 -11.63 11.00 7.97
CA THR A 41 -12.83 10.25 8.34
C THR A 41 -13.03 8.98 7.53
N TYR A 42 -13.75 8.03 8.09
CA TYR A 42 -14.14 6.79 7.38
C TYR A 42 -14.96 7.11 6.13
N GLU A 43 -15.95 7.99 6.24
CA GLU A 43 -16.82 8.39 5.13
C GLU A 43 -16.03 8.95 3.93
N GLN A 44 -15.04 9.82 4.18
CA GLN A 44 -14.17 10.36 3.13
C GLN A 44 -13.38 9.25 2.43
N ARG A 45 -12.85 8.28 3.19
CA ARG A 45 -12.08 7.17 2.63
C ARG A 45 -12.97 6.17 1.91
N GLU A 46 -14.14 5.85 2.42
CA GLU A 46 -15.13 5.01 1.73
C GLU A 46 -15.49 5.62 0.38
N LYS A 47 -15.86 6.90 0.34
CA LYS A 47 -16.16 7.62 -0.91
C LYS A 47 -14.99 7.64 -1.89
N GLN A 48 -13.77 7.82 -1.41
CA GLN A 48 -12.57 7.74 -2.24
C GLN A 48 -12.42 6.35 -2.87
N TRP A 49 -12.59 5.28 -2.08
CA TRP A 49 -12.50 3.91 -2.57
C TRP A 49 -13.65 3.54 -3.50
N GLU A 50 -14.88 4.02 -3.26
CA GLU A 50 -16.00 3.89 -4.20
C GLU A 50 -15.64 4.43 -5.58
N ASN A 51 -15.07 5.64 -5.65
CA ASN A 51 -14.63 6.25 -6.90
C ASN A 51 -13.52 5.41 -7.59
N ILE A 52 -12.58 4.88 -6.80
CA ILE A 52 -11.51 4.03 -7.30
C ILE A 52 -12.07 2.72 -7.89
N PHE A 53 -13.02 2.07 -7.21
CA PHE A 53 -13.64 0.83 -7.68
C PHE A 53 -14.64 1.02 -8.83
N GLN A 54 -15.18 2.23 -9.01
CA GLN A 54 -16.01 2.55 -10.18
C GLN A 54 -15.19 2.62 -11.47
N GLN A 55 -13.92 2.94 -11.38
CA GLN A 55 -13.01 2.93 -12.51
C GLN A 55 -12.57 1.47 -12.76
N GLU A 56 -13.20 0.79 -13.72
CA GLU A 56 -12.81 -0.57 -14.13
C GLU A 56 -11.46 -0.54 -14.85
N ASP A 57 -10.38 -0.43 -14.08
CA ASP A 57 -9.02 -0.39 -14.59
C ASP A 57 -8.33 -1.74 -14.38
N LYS A 58 -8.17 -2.50 -15.45
CA LYS A 58 -7.50 -3.81 -15.44
C LYS A 58 -6.00 -3.72 -15.13
N SER A 59 -5.42 -2.52 -15.18
CA SER A 59 -4.02 -2.25 -14.83
C SER A 59 -3.79 -2.09 -13.33
N LYS A 60 -4.83 -2.25 -12.52
CA LYS A 60 -4.79 -2.13 -11.05
C LYS A 60 -4.97 -3.49 -10.37
N TYR A 61 -4.14 -3.72 -9.38
CA TYR A 61 -4.11 -4.97 -8.61
C TYR A 61 -4.32 -4.65 -7.14
N ARG A 62 -5.47 -5.07 -6.60
CA ARG A 62 -5.87 -4.83 -5.21
C ARG A 62 -6.11 -6.13 -4.50
N PHE A 63 -5.56 -6.26 -3.31
CA PHE A 63 -5.76 -7.41 -2.45
C PHE A 63 -6.07 -6.94 -1.03
N VAL A 64 -6.85 -7.76 -0.33
CA VAL A 64 -7.15 -7.59 1.08
C VAL A 64 -6.62 -8.77 1.88
N ALA A 65 -6.33 -8.51 3.15
CA ALA A 65 -6.15 -9.54 4.16
C ALA A 65 -7.38 -9.53 5.07
N GLU A 66 -7.98 -10.69 5.26
CA GLU A 66 -9.16 -10.86 6.09
C GLU A 66 -8.99 -12.00 7.09
N THR A 67 -9.68 -11.90 8.20
CA THR A 67 -9.79 -12.95 9.21
C THR A 67 -10.88 -13.95 8.83
N SER A 68 -10.96 -15.07 9.54
CA SER A 68 -11.96 -16.13 9.30
C SER A 68 -13.42 -15.68 9.49
N ASP A 69 -13.66 -14.56 10.15
CA ASP A 69 -14.97 -13.90 10.29
C ASP A 69 -15.19 -12.76 9.26
N GLU A 70 -14.42 -12.78 8.17
CA GLU A 70 -14.51 -11.84 7.04
C GLU A 70 -14.20 -10.37 7.40
N THR A 71 -13.53 -10.13 8.52
CA THR A 71 -13.08 -8.78 8.89
C THR A 71 -11.84 -8.41 8.10
N ILE A 72 -11.88 -7.31 7.34
CA ILE A 72 -10.73 -6.77 6.63
C ILE A 72 -9.79 -6.11 7.63
N ILE A 73 -8.53 -6.57 7.65
CA ILE A 73 -7.48 -6.13 8.57
C ILE A 73 -6.29 -5.47 7.88
N GLY A 74 -6.21 -5.59 6.57
CA GLY A 74 -5.15 -4.97 5.75
C GLY A 74 -5.51 -4.97 4.28
N PHE A 75 -4.82 -4.15 3.51
CA PHE A 75 -4.95 -4.14 2.05
C PHE A 75 -3.66 -3.69 1.38
N ILE A 76 -3.53 -4.01 0.09
CA ILE A 76 -2.52 -3.51 -0.81
C ILE A 76 -3.16 -3.07 -2.13
N ASP A 77 -2.72 -1.94 -2.66
CA ASP A 77 -3.12 -1.39 -3.97
C ASP A 77 -1.87 -1.08 -4.80
N GLY A 78 -1.88 -1.46 -6.04
CA GLY A 78 -0.79 -1.21 -6.97
C GLY A 78 -1.23 -1.41 -8.42
N GLY A 79 -0.32 -1.22 -9.34
CA GLY A 79 -0.57 -1.36 -10.78
C GLY A 79 0.54 -0.74 -11.60
N VAL A 80 0.21 -0.21 -12.79
CA VAL A 80 1.15 0.47 -13.67
C VAL A 80 1.70 1.73 -12.97
N GLU A 81 3.00 2.01 -13.15
CA GLU A 81 3.65 3.22 -12.64
C GLU A 81 2.98 4.45 -13.24
N ARG A 82 2.61 5.42 -12.39
CA ARG A 82 1.68 6.51 -12.76
C ARG A 82 2.35 7.72 -13.41
N SER A 83 3.64 7.95 -13.14
CA SER A 83 4.32 9.18 -13.59
C SER A 83 5.04 9.01 -14.93
N GLY A 84 5.47 7.80 -15.28
CA GLY A 84 6.34 7.51 -16.41
C GLY A 84 7.76 8.07 -16.27
N ALA A 85 8.14 8.58 -15.09
CA ALA A 85 9.40 9.30 -14.90
C ALA A 85 10.57 8.42 -14.45
N TYR A 86 10.30 7.20 -13.95
CA TYR A 86 11.31 6.41 -13.25
C TYR A 86 11.78 5.16 -13.97
N ASN A 87 11.30 4.92 -15.18
CA ASN A 87 11.57 3.70 -15.93
C ASN A 87 11.28 2.45 -15.09
N CYS A 88 10.12 2.42 -14.46
CA CYS A 88 9.55 1.31 -13.73
C CYS A 88 8.22 0.91 -14.35
N ASP A 89 7.94 -0.39 -14.45
CA ASP A 89 6.70 -0.90 -15.04
C ASP A 89 5.52 -0.73 -14.10
N GLY A 90 5.73 -1.09 -12.83
CA GLY A 90 4.72 -1.07 -11.79
C GLY A 90 5.00 -0.10 -10.66
N GLU A 91 3.95 0.18 -9.88
CA GLU A 91 4.02 0.97 -8.66
C GLU A 91 3.13 0.35 -7.58
N LEU A 92 3.65 0.21 -6.37
CA LEU A 92 2.88 -0.06 -5.17
C LEU A 92 2.35 1.30 -4.67
N TYR A 93 1.03 1.52 -4.77
CA TYR A 93 0.41 2.79 -4.40
C TYR A 93 0.17 2.92 -2.90
N ALA A 94 -0.25 1.83 -2.25
CA ALA A 94 -0.54 1.79 -0.83
C ALA A 94 -0.48 0.36 -0.29
N ILE A 95 0.04 0.20 0.92
CA ILE A 95 -0.12 -1.01 1.74
C ILE A 95 -0.34 -0.58 3.18
N TYR A 96 -1.43 -1.04 3.76
CA TYR A 96 -1.75 -0.76 5.16
C TYR A 96 -2.26 -2.01 5.86
N LEU A 97 -1.90 -2.13 7.12
CA LEU A 97 -2.28 -3.22 8.01
C LEU A 97 -2.55 -2.63 9.39
N LEU A 98 -3.64 -3.03 10.01
CA LEU A 98 -3.96 -2.64 11.37
C LEU A 98 -2.81 -3.02 12.32
N GLN A 99 -2.51 -2.13 13.26
CA GLN A 99 -1.33 -2.22 14.12
C GLN A 99 -1.24 -3.54 14.88
N GLU A 100 -2.36 -4.02 15.40
CA GLU A 100 -2.46 -5.28 16.17
C GLU A 100 -2.15 -6.54 15.37
N TYR A 101 -2.13 -6.45 14.03
CA TYR A 101 -1.82 -7.55 13.12
C TYR A 101 -0.42 -7.44 12.50
N GLN A 102 0.34 -6.41 12.85
CA GLN A 102 1.71 -6.24 12.38
C GLN A 102 2.65 -7.28 13.02
N GLY A 103 3.78 -7.56 12.36
CA GLY A 103 4.73 -8.59 12.83
C GLY A 103 4.34 -10.03 12.52
N MET A 104 3.12 -10.30 12.02
CA MET A 104 2.58 -11.63 11.71
C MET A 104 2.79 -12.05 10.25
N LYS A 105 3.71 -11.41 9.53
CA LYS A 105 4.01 -11.64 8.09
C LYS A 105 2.84 -11.38 7.11
N ILE A 106 1.74 -10.77 7.57
CA ILE A 106 0.56 -10.49 6.73
C ILE A 106 0.91 -9.48 5.64
N GLY A 107 1.63 -8.40 5.98
CA GLY A 107 2.09 -7.43 4.99
C GLY A 107 2.97 -8.07 3.90
N GLN A 108 3.78 -9.07 4.27
CA GLN A 108 4.58 -9.83 3.32
C GLN A 108 3.72 -10.67 2.37
N LYS A 109 2.64 -11.31 2.87
CA LYS A 109 1.68 -12.05 2.04
C LYS A 109 0.94 -11.12 1.06
N LEU A 110 0.50 -9.93 1.52
CA LEU A 110 -0.10 -8.92 0.66
C LEU A 110 0.87 -8.46 -0.43
N PHE A 111 2.12 -8.18 -0.07
CA PHE A 111 3.15 -7.78 -1.03
C PHE A 111 3.43 -8.87 -2.05
N GLN A 112 3.50 -10.13 -1.63
CA GLN A 112 3.65 -11.28 -2.53
C GLN A 112 2.48 -11.40 -3.51
N SER A 113 1.24 -11.14 -3.07
CA SER A 113 0.06 -11.13 -3.95
C SER A 113 0.18 -10.06 -5.05
N LEU A 114 0.64 -8.86 -4.69
CA LEU A 114 0.88 -7.79 -5.67
C LEU A 114 2.00 -8.14 -6.64
N LEU A 115 3.13 -8.64 -6.14
CA LEU A 115 4.26 -9.05 -6.99
C LEU A 115 3.86 -10.13 -7.99
N SER A 116 3.12 -11.14 -7.53
CA SER A 116 2.61 -12.20 -8.42
C SER A 116 1.70 -11.64 -9.50
N ALA A 117 0.82 -10.68 -9.17
CA ALA A 117 -0.03 -10.01 -10.15
C ALA A 117 0.78 -9.19 -11.16
N CYS A 118 1.79 -8.46 -10.71
CA CYS A 118 2.69 -7.69 -11.57
C CYS A 118 3.46 -8.63 -12.53
N ILE A 119 4.06 -9.68 -12.02
CA ILE A 119 4.81 -10.67 -12.82
C ILE A 119 3.91 -11.33 -13.87
N ASN A 120 2.70 -11.74 -13.49
CA ASN A 120 1.72 -12.34 -14.41
C ASN A 120 1.22 -11.38 -15.51
N ASN A 121 1.50 -10.09 -15.38
CA ASN A 121 1.22 -9.06 -16.37
C ASN A 121 2.50 -8.46 -16.99
N ASP A 122 3.55 -9.27 -17.05
CA ASP A 122 4.84 -8.99 -17.73
C ASP A 122 5.61 -7.77 -17.17
N MET A 123 5.29 -7.32 -15.95
CA MET A 123 6.05 -6.27 -15.29
C MET A 123 7.36 -6.85 -14.73
N GLN A 124 8.46 -6.11 -14.92
CA GLN A 124 9.80 -6.51 -14.48
C GLN A 124 10.27 -5.72 -13.26
N SER A 125 9.72 -4.53 -13.07
CA SER A 125 10.16 -3.58 -12.05
C SER A 125 8.99 -3.00 -11.27
N LEU A 126 9.25 -2.59 -10.01
CA LEU A 126 8.24 -2.02 -9.12
C LEU A 126 8.81 -0.82 -8.35
N LEU A 127 8.07 0.27 -8.37
CA LEU A 127 8.33 1.49 -7.61
C LEU A 127 7.47 1.54 -6.35
N VAL A 128 7.98 2.13 -5.27
CA VAL A 128 7.18 2.54 -4.10
C VAL A 128 7.67 3.88 -3.55
N TRP A 129 6.73 4.74 -3.18
CA TRP A 129 7.00 5.94 -2.41
C TRP A 129 6.65 5.72 -0.94
N VAL A 130 7.54 6.10 -0.04
CA VAL A 130 7.32 6.01 1.40
C VAL A 130 7.80 7.28 2.09
N VAL A 131 7.04 7.77 3.06
CA VAL A 131 7.48 8.91 3.89
C VAL A 131 8.82 8.57 4.55
N THR A 132 9.84 9.40 4.32
CA THR A 132 11.24 9.14 4.68
C THR A 132 11.43 8.83 6.17
N ASN A 133 10.69 9.51 7.04
CA ASN A 133 10.74 9.32 8.49
C ASN A 133 9.78 8.25 9.02
N ASN A 134 9.03 7.58 8.14
CA ASN A 134 8.14 6.50 8.54
C ASN A 134 8.94 5.21 8.80
N PRO A 135 8.89 4.61 10.00
CA PRO A 135 9.54 3.34 10.28
C PRO A 135 9.11 2.19 9.36
N SER A 136 7.94 2.30 8.71
CA SER A 136 7.47 1.31 7.73
C SER A 136 8.38 1.17 6.51
N LYS A 137 9.29 2.13 6.25
CA LYS A 137 10.33 1.97 5.21
C LYS A 137 11.17 0.70 5.41
N ASN A 138 11.40 0.29 6.67
CA ASN A 138 12.13 -0.91 7.01
C ASN A 138 11.47 -2.18 6.45
N PHE A 139 10.14 -2.14 6.21
CA PHE A 139 9.43 -3.23 5.54
C PHE A 139 9.93 -3.42 4.11
N TYR A 140 10.18 -2.33 3.38
CA TYR A 140 10.66 -2.37 2.01
C TYR A 140 12.16 -2.64 1.93
N GLU A 141 12.95 -2.00 2.79
CA GLU A 141 14.42 -2.06 2.80
C GLU A 141 14.96 -3.49 2.99
N LYS A 142 14.23 -4.34 3.73
CA LYS A 142 14.63 -5.76 3.90
C LYS A 142 14.58 -6.59 2.59
N PHE A 143 13.91 -6.09 1.55
CA PHE A 143 13.87 -6.71 0.23
C PHE A 143 14.86 -6.06 -0.76
N ASN A 144 15.84 -5.31 -0.26
CA ASN A 144 16.95 -4.70 -1.00
C ASN A 144 16.54 -3.88 -2.23
N PRO A 145 15.61 -2.92 -2.13
CA PRO A 145 15.33 -2.00 -3.22
C PRO A 145 16.48 -1.00 -3.42
N GLU A 146 16.56 -0.45 -4.63
CA GLU A 146 17.37 0.72 -4.93
C GLU A 146 16.64 1.99 -4.48
N LYS A 147 17.31 2.87 -3.72
CA LYS A 147 16.81 4.22 -3.46
C LYS A 147 17.09 5.08 -4.68
N ILE A 148 16.04 5.61 -5.33
CA ILE A 148 16.17 6.28 -6.62
C ILE A 148 15.85 7.77 -6.60
N ASP A 149 15.03 8.24 -5.65
CA ASP A 149 14.66 9.66 -5.58
C ASP A 149 14.15 10.03 -4.19
N THR A 150 14.04 11.35 -3.94
CA THR A 150 13.34 11.94 -2.81
C THR A 150 12.56 13.17 -3.28
N LYS A 151 11.40 13.42 -2.69
CA LYS A 151 10.61 14.64 -2.94
C LYS A 151 9.95 15.14 -1.66
N PHE A 152 9.74 16.46 -1.59
CA PHE A 152 9.05 17.08 -0.48
C PHE A 152 7.55 17.23 -0.79
N LEU A 153 6.70 16.84 0.15
CA LEU A 153 5.24 16.95 0.06
C LEU A 153 4.78 18.18 0.84
N GLU A 154 4.58 19.29 0.15
CA GLU A 154 4.18 20.58 0.73
C GLU A 154 2.90 20.46 1.59
N ARG A 155 1.91 19.69 1.12
CA ARG A 155 0.61 19.54 1.80
C ARG A 155 0.72 19.01 3.22
N VAL A 156 1.65 18.09 3.47
CA VAL A 156 1.85 17.42 4.77
C VAL A 156 3.20 17.71 5.39
N GLN A 157 4.00 18.56 4.74
CA GLN A 157 5.31 19.04 5.22
C GLN A 157 6.29 17.90 5.56
N VAL A 158 6.37 16.89 4.72
CA VAL A 158 7.27 15.74 4.89
C VAL A 158 7.99 15.39 3.58
N GLU A 159 9.13 14.73 3.71
CA GLU A 159 9.85 14.14 2.59
C GLU A 159 9.39 12.71 2.35
N GLU A 160 9.24 12.33 1.08
CA GLU A 160 9.09 10.95 0.63
C GLU A 160 10.36 10.46 -0.06
N THR A 161 10.65 9.18 0.11
CA THR A 161 11.71 8.44 -0.57
C THR A 161 11.09 7.44 -1.55
N ALA A 162 11.62 7.43 -2.78
CA ALA A 162 11.28 6.41 -3.78
C ALA A 162 12.28 5.26 -3.74
N TYR A 163 11.75 4.06 -3.65
CA TYR A 163 12.48 2.81 -3.80
C TYR A 163 12.03 2.08 -5.07
N CYS A 164 12.96 1.42 -5.74
CA CYS A 164 12.66 0.61 -6.93
C CYS A 164 13.35 -0.75 -6.84
N TRP A 165 12.59 -1.81 -7.12
CA TRP A 165 13.12 -3.13 -7.47
C TRP A 165 13.17 -3.22 -8.98
N ARG A 166 14.37 -3.30 -9.56
CA ARG A 166 14.57 -3.39 -11.03
C ARG A 166 14.24 -4.76 -11.59
N ASP A 167 14.30 -5.79 -10.76
CA ASP A 167 13.92 -7.16 -11.10
C ASP A 167 13.10 -7.78 -9.97
N ILE A 168 11.76 -7.70 -10.11
CA ILE A 168 10.83 -8.20 -9.10
C ILE A 168 10.77 -9.72 -9.02
N ASN A 169 11.28 -10.45 -10.03
CA ASN A 169 11.36 -11.92 -9.98
C ASN A 169 12.40 -12.42 -8.97
N ASN A 170 13.37 -11.57 -8.64
CA ASN A 170 14.45 -11.89 -7.71
C ASN A 170 14.20 -11.43 -6.26
N ILE A 171 13.00 -10.91 -5.95
CA ILE A 171 12.65 -10.56 -4.57
C ILE A 171 12.41 -11.85 -3.77
N ILE A 172 13.28 -12.09 -2.79
CA ILE A 172 13.19 -13.23 -1.88
C ILE A 172 12.37 -12.81 -0.63
N MET A 173 11.30 -13.55 -0.32
CA MET A 173 10.41 -13.30 0.82
C MET A 173 10.56 -14.34 1.93
#